data_5c8d9954904d21e1b9509575740dbdc2
#
_entry.id   5c8d9954904d21e1b9509575740dbdc2
#
_cell.length_a   1.000
_cell.length_b   1.000
_cell.length_c   1.000
_cell.angle_alpha   90.00
_cell.angle_beta   90.00
_cell.angle_gamma   90.00
#
_symmetry.space_group_name_H-M   'P 1'
#
loop_
_entity.id
_entity.type
_entity.pdbx_description
1 polymer ?
#
loop_
_entity_poly.entity_id
_entity_poly.type
_entity_poly.pdbx_seq_one_letter_code
_entity_poly.pdbx_strand_id
1 'polypeptide(L)'
;MKRSVNVAFTTFSATFTATFTAAALVAAVAHADPVVPEPGVACGGSAGVMDGVQTFSPQHEVLECVKGVPVFVWQHLDDIQRPAVAWFTYGPAATLSRSDVIEGTRWTGFERGANCTEEQTHIAGGAPATQVATGDDTLDFTVVPDMATLTLHGVCIWREDDS
;
A
#
# COMPACT_ATOMS: atom_id res chain seq x y z
N MET A 1 -66.20 39.32 -57.28
CA MET A 1 -65.22 40.01 -56.36
C MET A 1 -64.70 39.00 -55.40
N LYS A 2 -63.41 38.50 -55.61
CA LYS A 2 -62.74 37.55 -54.72
C LYS A 2 -61.67 38.32 -53.93
N ARG A 3 -61.80 38.38 -52.62
CA ARG A 3 -60.80 38.92 -51.73
C ARG A 3 -59.84 37.81 -51.31
N SER A 4 -58.57 37.95 -51.66
CA SER A 4 -57.52 37.10 -51.19
C SER A 4 -57.05 37.67 -49.88
N VAL A 5 -56.95 36.83 -48.85
CA VAL A 5 -56.38 37.14 -47.56
C VAL A 5 -54.95 36.51 -47.53
N ASN A 6 -53.90 37.33 -47.47
CA ASN A 6 -52.54 36.91 -47.30
C ASN A 6 -52.28 36.74 -45.79
N VAL A 7 -51.98 35.53 -45.36
CA VAL A 7 -51.53 35.23 -44.02
C VAL A 7 -50.01 35.12 -44.03
N ALA A 8 -49.31 36.07 -43.36
CA ALA A 8 -47.87 36.04 -43.17
C ALA A 8 -47.54 35.14 -41.96
N PHE A 9 -46.82 34.09 -42.23
CA PHE A 9 -46.24 33.24 -41.16
C PHE A 9 -44.86 33.80 -40.79
N THR A 10 -44.74 34.32 -39.57
CA THR A 10 -43.47 34.65 -38.92
C THR A 10 -42.93 33.42 -38.24
N THR A 11 -41.87 32.84 -38.78
CA THR A 11 -41.14 31.74 -38.14
C THR A 11 -40.20 32.31 -37.09
N PHE A 12 -40.49 32.06 -35.83
CA PHE A 12 -39.56 32.31 -34.72
C PHE A 12 -38.56 31.12 -34.63
N SER A 13 -37.32 31.36 -35.02
CA SER A 13 -36.23 30.40 -34.78
C SER A 13 -35.68 30.67 -33.39
N ALA A 14 -36.01 29.82 -32.42
CA ALA A 14 -35.39 29.77 -31.11
C ALA A 14 -34.11 28.90 -31.18
N THR A 15 -32.95 29.56 -31.19
CA THR A 15 -31.67 28.88 -31.04
C THR A 15 -31.44 28.52 -29.57
N PHE A 16 -31.62 27.25 -29.24
CA PHE A 16 -31.23 26.70 -27.95
C PHE A 16 -29.73 26.41 -27.98
N THR A 17 -28.95 27.26 -27.36
CA THR A 17 -27.54 26.98 -27.03
C THR A 17 -27.51 26.10 -25.76
N ALA A 18 -27.34 24.80 -25.94
CA ALA A 18 -27.09 23.88 -24.85
C ALA A 18 -25.62 24.00 -24.44
N THR A 19 -25.35 24.72 -23.35
CA THR A 19 -24.06 24.70 -22.68
C THR A 19 -23.90 23.37 -21.92
N PHE A 20 -23.16 22.42 -22.49
CA PHE A 20 -22.70 21.23 -21.78
C PHE A 20 -21.58 21.63 -20.83
N THR A 21 -21.91 21.83 -19.55
CA THR A 21 -20.91 21.83 -18.48
C THR A 21 -20.47 20.37 -18.27
N ALA A 22 -19.32 20.02 -18.81
CA ALA A 22 -18.66 18.77 -18.47
C ALA A 22 -18.20 18.86 -17.01
N ALA A 23 -18.99 18.32 -16.08
CA ALA A 23 -18.55 18.07 -14.72
C ALA A 23 -17.52 16.92 -14.81
N ALA A 24 -16.24 17.25 -14.71
CA ALA A 24 -15.20 16.25 -14.50
C ALA A 24 -15.45 15.61 -13.12
N LEU A 25 -16.05 14.43 -13.10
CA LEU A 25 -16.08 13.55 -11.96
C LEU A 25 -14.65 13.07 -11.74
N VAL A 26 -13.90 13.78 -10.90
CA VAL A 26 -12.68 13.24 -10.30
C VAL A 26 -13.15 12.12 -9.39
N ALA A 27 -13.07 10.89 -9.88
CA ALA A 27 -13.22 9.72 -9.02
C ALA A 27 -12.07 9.77 -8.01
N ALA A 28 -12.36 10.21 -6.79
CA ALA A 28 -11.45 10.00 -5.69
C ALA A 28 -11.26 8.49 -5.58
N VAL A 29 -10.04 8.02 -5.84
CA VAL A 29 -9.66 6.64 -5.57
C VAL A 29 -9.74 6.51 -4.05
N ALA A 30 -10.84 5.93 -3.56
CA ALA A 30 -10.98 5.59 -2.16
C ALA A 30 -9.92 4.51 -1.88
N HIS A 31 -8.79 4.91 -1.33
CA HIS A 31 -7.87 3.98 -0.70
C HIS A 31 -8.64 3.41 0.48
N ALA A 32 -8.94 2.12 0.44
CA ALA A 32 -9.49 1.44 1.60
C ALA A 32 -8.45 1.60 2.73
N ASP A 33 -8.90 2.03 3.91
CA ASP A 33 -8.02 2.07 5.07
C ASP A 33 -7.34 0.71 5.24
N PRO A 34 -6.04 0.68 5.53
CA PRO A 34 -5.33 -0.58 5.70
C PRO A 34 -5.99 -1.37 6.82
N VAL A 35 -6.27 -2.64 6.55
CA VAL A 35 -6.84 -3.53 7.56
C VAL A 35 -5.82 -3.69 8.68
N VAL A 36 -6.19 -3.27 9.88
CA VAL A 36 -5.34 -3.40 11.07
C VAL A 36 -5.16 -4.90 11.38
N PRO A 37 -3.92 -5.40 11.48
CA PRO A 37 -3.66 -6.80 11.76
C PRO A 37 -4.11 -7.18 13.17
N GLU A 38 -5.03 -8.14 13.25
CA GLU A 38 -5.49 -8.74 14.51
C GLU A 38 -5.68 -10.26 14.30
N PRO A 39 -5.47 -11.10 15.31
CA PRO A 39 -5.67 -12.54 15.20
C PRO A 39 -7.07 -12.88 14.70
N GLY A 40 -7.16 -13.72 13.67
CA GLY A 40 -8.41 -14.15 13.04
C GLY A 40 -8.96 -13.19 11.98
N VAL A 41 -8.44 -11.98 11.85
CA VAL A 41 -8.82 -11.04 10.80
C VAL A 41 -8.15 -11.44 9.48
N ALA A 42 -8.84 -11.25 8.36
CA ALA A 42 -8.29 -11.54 7.04
C ALA A 42 -7.07 -10.66 6.77
N CYS A 43 -5.95 -11.25 6.30
CA CYS A 43 -4.74 -10.51 5.99
C CYS A 43 -4.88 -9.57 4.78
N GLY A 44 -5.94 -9.73 3.98
CA GLY A 44 -6.13 -8.99 2.74
C GLY A 44 -5.18 -9.44 1.62
N GLY A 45 -5.42 -8.88 0.44
CA GLY A 45 -4.61 -9.18 -0.75
C GLY A 45 -5.04 -10.40 -1.55
N SER A 46 -4.42 -10.58 -2.71
CA SER A 46 -4.60 -11.77 -3.55
C SER A 46 -3.89 -12.98 -2.93
N ALA A 47 -4.49 -14.15 -3.07
CA ALA A 47 -3.91 -15.40 -2.59
C ALA A 47 -2.43 -15.54 -3.01
N GLY A 48 -1.56 -15.81 -2.05
CA GLY A 48 -0.13 -16.03 -2.24
C GLY A 48 0.78 -14.81 -1.99
N VAL A 49 0.27 -13.57 -2.06
CA VAL A 49 1.10 -12.39 -1.79
C VAL A 49 1.33 -12.19 -0.28
N MET A 50 0.39 -12.62 0.56
CA MET A 50 0.45 -12.45 2.01
C MET A 50 0.82 -13.73 2.76
N ASP A 51 0.96 -14.88 2.07
CA ASP A 51 1.30 -16.15 2.73
C ASP A 51 2.68 -16.08 3.37
N GLY A 52 2.76 -16.40 4.66
CA GLY A 52 4.00 -16.33 5.44
C GLY A 52 4.49 -14.91 5.79
N VAL A 53 3.74 -13.87 5.43
CA VAL A 53 4.11 -12.49 5.78
C VAL A 53 3.86 -12.26 7.27
N GLN A 54 4.86 -11.71 7.96
CA GLN A 54 4.77 -11.36 9.37
C GLN A 54 4.45 -9.87 9.56
N THR A 55 3.93 -9.51 10.73
CA THR A 55 3.67 -8.12 11.15
C THR A 55 3.58 -8.03 12.67
N PHE A 56 3.56 -6.81 13.19
CA PHE A 56 3.13 -6.55 14.56
C PHE A 56 1.65 -6.18 14.60
N SER A 57 0.92 -6.68 15.60
CA SER A 57 -0.39 -6.14 15.97
C SER A 57 -0.25 -4.75 16.62
N PRO A 58 -1.34 -3.99 16.83
CA PRO A 58 -1.30 -2.75 17.63
C PRO A 58 -0.80 -2.95 19.07
N GLN A 59 -0.88 -4.19 19.58
CA GLN A 59 -0.40 -4.58 20.91
C GLN A 59 1.06 -5.06 20.89
N HIS A 60 1.75 -4.93 19.75
CA HIS A 60 3.11 -5.45 19.50
C HIS A 60 3.25 -6.98 19.60
N GLU A 61 2.17 -7.70 19.37
CA GLU A 61 2.23 -9.15 19.20
C GLU A 61 2.66 -9.48 17.76
N VAL A 62 3.47 -10.52 17.61
CA VAL A 62 3.89 -11.00 16.29
C VAL A 62 2.77 -11.82 15.67
N LEU A 63 2.38 -11.43 14.45
CA LEU A 63 1.37 -12.15 13.67
C LEU A 63 1.97 -12.63 12.35
N GLU A 64 1.49 -13.77 11.87
CA GLU A 64 1.78 -14.30 10.54
C GLU A 64 0.49 -14.46 9.75
N CYS A 65 0.52 -14.11 8.49
CA CYS A 65 -0.58 -14.37 7.58
C CYS A 65 -0.51 -15.80 7.08
N VAL A 66 -1.47 -16.61 7.49
CA VAL A 66 -1.53 -18.04 7.16
C VAL A 66 -2.77 -18.38 6.34
N LYS A 67 -2.66 -19.44 5.55
CA LYS A 67 -3.76 -19.93 4.75
C LYS A 67 -4.89 -20.47 5.64
N GLY A 68 -5.99 -19.73 5.73
CA GLY A 68 -7.26 -20.17 6.31
C GLY A 68 -8.23 -20.71 5.24
N VAL A 69 -9.46 -21.00 5.66
CA VAL A 69 -10.55 -21.38 4.76
C VAL A 69 -11.76 -20.50 5.11
N PRO A 70 -12.27 -19.67 4.18
CA PRO A 70 -11.91 -19.58 2.75
C PRO A 70 -10.81 -18.54 2.43
N VAL A 71 -10.29 -17.82 3.41
CA VAL A 71 -9.34 -16.69 3.21
C VAL A 71 -8.10 -16.84 4.08
N PHE A 72 -7.03 -16.14 3.73
CA PHE A 72 -5.86 -16.00 4.59
C PHE A 72 -6.19 -15.12 5.79
N VAL A 73 -5.71 -15.51 6.98
CA VAL A 73 -5.98 -14.82 8.25
C VAL A 73 -4.69 -14.62 9.04
N TRP A 74 -4.66 -13.56 9.83
CA TRP A 74 -3.59 -13.33 10.79
C TRP A 74 -3.67 -14.34 11.93
N GLN A 75 -2.57 -14.98 12.22
CA GLN A 75 -2.42 -15.91 13.32
C GLN A 75 -1.30 -15.43 14.25
N HIS A 76 -1.50 -15.58 15.54
CA HIS A 76 -0.49 -15.23 16.53
C HIS A 76 0.72 -16.16 16.42
N LEU A 77 1.91 -15.56 16.53
CA LEU A 77 3.18 -16.27 16.71
C LEU A 77 3.77 -15.89 18.07
N ASP A 78 4.44 -16.85 18.72
CA ASP A 78 5.11 -16.59 20.00
C ASP A 78 6.33 -15.68 19.85
N ASP A 79 6.95 -15.66 18.66
CA ASP A 79 8.12 -14.83 18.32
C ASP A 79 8.26 -14.64 16.81
N ILE A 80 9.08 -13.68 16.36
CA ILE A 80 9.44 -13.51 14.95
C ILE A 80 10.11 -14.79 14.45
N GLN A 81 9.63 -15.33 13.33
CA GLN A 81 10.38 -16.37 12.62
C GLN A 81 11.66 -15.76 12.07
N ARG A 82 12.79 -16.30 12.47
CA ARG A 82 14.11 -15.78 12.13
C ARG A 82 14.86 -16.70 11.17
N PRO A 83 15.44 -16.12 10.09
CA PRO A 83 15.28 -14.73 9.67
C PRO A 83 13.89 -14.46 9.12
N ALA A 84 13.41 -13.21 9.31
CA ALA A 84 12.18 -12.77 8.66
C ALA A 84 12.47 -12.59 7.16
N VAL A 85 11.69 -13.24 6.31
CA VAL A 85 11.82 -13.16 4.85
C VAL A 85 10.72 -12.32 4.20
N ALA A 86 9.68 -11.98 4.95
CA ALA A 86 8.61 -11.11 4.52
C ALA A 86 7.97 -10.38 5.70
N TRP A 87 7.65 -9.10 5.51
CA TRP A 87 7.05 -8.26 6.53
C TRP A 87 5.95 -7.37 5.96
N PHE A 88 4.93 -7.07 6.75
CA PHE A 88 3.89 -6.11 6.40
C PHE A 88 3.87 -4.95 7.39
N THR A 89 3.87 -3.73 6.84
CA THR A 89 3.60 -2.50 7.59
C THR A 89 2.26 -1.94 7.16
N TYR A 90 1.45 -1.43 8.11
CA TYR A 90 0.09 -0.94 7.86
C TYR A 90 -0.12 0.52 8.32
N GLY A 91 1.00 1.25 8.52
CA GLY A 91 1.06 2.63 8.98
C GLY A 91 2.06 2.82 10.12
N PRO A 92 1.90 2.16 11.29
CA PRO A 92 2.94 2.15 12.30
C PRO A 92 4.24 1.57 11.77
N ALA A 93 5.36 2.18 12.17
CA ALA A 93 6.68 1.67 11.82
C ALA A 93 6.95 0.32 12.49
N ALA A 94 7.57 -0.59 11.75
CA ALA A 94 8.08 -1.84 12.29
C ALA A 94 9.61 -1.76 12.38
N THR A 95 10.16 -1.98 13.58
CA THR A 95 11.60 -2.02 13.78
C THR A 95 12.05 -3.45 14.02
N LEU A 96 12.89 -3.94 13.11
CA LEU A 96 13.53 -5.25 13.16
C LEU A 96 14.97 -5.09 13.66
N SER A 97 15.41 -6.04 14.48
CA SER A 97 16.79 -6.09 14.96
C SER A 97 17.67 -6.88 13.99
N ARG A 98 18.98 -6.80 14.18
CA ARG A 98 19.96 -7.59 13.44
C ARG A 98 19.69 -9.10 13.46
N SER A 99 19.12 -9.63 14.54
CA SER A 99 18.79 -11.05 14.62
C SER A 99 17.56 -11.45 13.80
N ASP A 100 16.78 -10.47 13.35
CA ASP A 100 15.51 -10.72 12.66
C ASP A 100 15.67 -10.79 11.14
N VAL A 101 16.78 -10.28 10.58
CA VAL A 101 17.07 -10.23 9.14
C VAL A 101 18.51 -10.68 8.85
N ILE A 102 18.79 -11.04 7.60
CA ILE A 102 20.15 -11.44 7.17
C ILE A 102 20.86 -10.24 6.57
N GLU A 103 22.10 -9.96 7.03
CA GLU A 103 22.96 -8.94 6.44
C GLU A 103 23.31 -9.28 4.99
N GLY A 104 23.32 -8.27 4.14
CA GLY A 104 23.65 -8.41 2.73
C GLY A 104 22.50 -8.92 1.86
N THR A 105 21.35 -9.29 2.43
CA THR A 105 20.18 -9.67 1.64
C THR A 105 19.54 -8.45 1.01
N ARG A 106 18.98 -8.64 -0.18
CA ARG A 106 18.20 -7.63 -0.88
C ARG A 106 16.75 -7.78 -0.51
N TRP A 107 16.09 -6.64 -0.30
CA TRP A 107 14.68 -6.55 0.01
C TRP A 107 13.97 -5.63 -0.96
N THR A 108 12.74 -5.98 -1.29
CA THR A 108 11.84 -5.14 -2.08
C THR A 108 10.59 -4.81 -1.26
N GLY A 109 10.30 -3.51 -1.11
CA GLY A 109 9.05 -3.00 -0.54
C GLY A 109 8.04 -2.69 -1.64
N PHE A 110 6.84 -3.27 -1.56
CA PHE A 110 5.72 -3.04 -2.47
C PHE A 110 4.69 -2.14 -1.81
N GLU A 111 4.43 -0.98 -2.40
CA GLU A 111 3.45 -0.02 -1.87
C GLU A 111 2.02 -0.57 -1.95
N ARG A 112 1.25 -0.36 -0.87
CA ARG A 112 -0.15 -0.78 -0.74
C ARG A 112 -1.09 0.36 -0.38
N GLY A 113 -0.58 1.56 -0.24
CA GLY A 113 -1.42 2.72 0.10
C GLY A 113 -0.70 3.95 0.61
N ALA A 114 0.53 3.83 1.05
CA ALA A 114 1.36 4.95 1.46
C ALA A 114 2.83 4.63 1.19
N ASN A 115 3.61 5.67 0.91
CA ASN A 115 5.00 5.57 0.50
C ASN A 115 5.82 4.64 1.40
N CYS A 116 6.46 3.65 0.79
CA CYS A 116 7.42 2.79 1.45
C CYS A 116 8.69 3.56 1.74
N THR A 117 9.13 3.53 2.97
CA THR A 117 10.46 4.03 3.35
C THR A 117 11.14 3.05 4.30
N GLU A 118 12.45 2.92 4.20
CA GLU A 118 13.26 2.15 5.11
C GLU A 118 14.34 3.03 5.75
N GLU A 119 14.72 2.69 6.96
CA GLU A 119 15.81 3.33 7.68
C GLU A 119 16.66 2.26 8.34
N GLN A 120 17.98 2.29 8.08
CA GLN A 120 18.94 1.40 8.73
C GLN A 120 19.85 2.19 9.65
N THR A 121 20.05 1.70 10.88
CA THR A 121 21.03 2.24 11.81
C THR A 121 22.21 1.27 11.92
N HIS A 122 23.40 1.80 12.23
CA HIS A 122 24.62 1.01 12.36
C HIS A 122 25.00 0.76 13.82
N ILE A 123 25.60 -0.40 14.11
CA ILE A 123 26.10 -0.74 15.45
C ILE A 123 27.15 0.26 15.94
N ALA A 124 28.02 0.71 15.04
CA ALA A 124 29.06 1.69 15.36
C ALA A 124 28.52 3.11 15.58
N GLY A 125 27.21 3.33 15.39
CA GLY A 125 26.59 4.65 15.39
C GLY A 125 26.85 5.38 14.06
N GLY A 126 26.32 6.59 13.96
CA GLY A 126 26.35 7.40 12.74
C GLY A 126 24.96 7.89 12.36
N ALA A 127 24.87 8.61 11.26
CA ALA A 127 23.58 8.99 10.70
C ALA A 127 22.88 7.76 10.11
N PRO A 128 21.57 7.57 10.36
CA PRO A 128 20.81 6.51 9.71
C PRO A 128 20.87 6.65 8.19
N ALA A 129 20.95 5.53 7.48
CA ALA A 129 20.70 5.49 6.04
C ALA A 129 19.19 5.32 5.82
N THR A 130 18.60 6.25 5.08
CA THR A 130 17.15 6.22 4.77
C THR A 130 16.96 6.20 3.27
N GLN A 131 16.11 5.30 2.79
CA GLN A 131 15.68 5.24 1.39
C GLN A 131 14.17 5.40 1.31
N VAL A 132 13.71 6.02 0.23
CA VAL A 132 12.29 6.30 -0.02
C VAL A 132 11.94 5.82 -1.42
N ALA A 133 10.81 5.15 -1.56
CA ALA A 133 10.31 4.75 -2.88
C ALA A 133 10.13 5.97 -3.78
N THR A 134 10.67 5.92 -4.99
CA THR A 134 10.59 6.98 -5.98
C THR A 134 9.98 6.45 -7.27
N GLY A 135 8.68 6.64 -7.42
CA GLY A 135 8.01 6.60 -8.74
C GLY A 135 7.37 5.30 -9.18
N ASP A 136 7.84 4.13 -8.73
CA ASP A 136 7.36 2.84 -9.28
C ASP A 136 6.61 1.97 -8.26
N ASP A 137 6.08 2.55 -7.19
CA ASP A 137 5.37 1.85 -6.11
C ASP A 137 6.22 0.75 -5.43
N THR A 138 7.54 0.72 -5.69
CA THR A 138 8.49 -0.22 -5.09
C THR A 138 9.74 0.48 -4.56
N LEU A 139 10.32 -0.10 -3.51
CA LEU A 139 11.57 0.32 -2.93
C LEU A 139 12.49 -0.87 -2.77
N ASP A 140 13.63 -0.86 -3.47
CA ASP A 140 14.67 -1.87 -3.32
C ASP A 140 15.79 -1.37 -2.42
N PHE A 141 16.21 -2.19 -1.45
CA PHE A 141 17.37 -1.90 -0.61
C PHE A 141 18.13 -3.18 -0.28
N THR A 142 19.35 -3.00 0.24
CA THR A 142 20.15 -4.11 0.76
C THR A 142 20.39 -3.88 2.25
N VAL A 143 20.20 -4.92 3.05
CA VAL A 143 20.53 -4.89 4.48
C VAL A 143 22.04 -4.70 4.63
N VAL A 144 22.46 -3.54 5.19
CA VAL A 144 23.88 -3.20 5.31
C VAL A 144 24.60 -4.12 6.29
N PRO A 145 25.87 -4.45 6.04
CA PRO A 145 26.71 -5.04 7.05
C PRO A 145 26.78 -4.13 8.28
N ASP A 146 26.88 -4.68 9.48
CA ASP A 146 26.88 -3.94 10.75
C ASP A 146 25.57 -3.18 11.09
N MET A 147 24.45 -3.54 10.46
CA MET A 147 23.15 -3.01 10.82
C MET A 147 22.81 -3.33 12.28
N ALA A 148 22.34 -2.33 13.02
CA ALA A 148 21.78 -2.50 14.36
C ALA A 148 20.28 -2.71 14.31
N THR A 149 19.58 -1.84 13.57
CA THR A 149 18.13 -1.90 13.37
C THR A 149 17.75 -1.56 11.94
N LEU A 150 16.69 -2.20 11.46
CA LEU A 150 15.98 -1.89 10.21
C LEU A 150 14.58 -1.44 10.58
N THR A 151 14.23 -0.20 10.24
CA THR A 151 12.89 0.35 10.48
C THR A 151 12.18 0.52 9.15
N LEU A 152 11.03 -0.14 9.03
CA LEU A 152 10.18 -0.18 7.84
C LEU A 152 8.93 0.68 8.09
N HIS A 153 8.60 1.56 7.14
CA HIS A 153 7.49 2.49 7.24
C HIS A 153 6.54 2.38 6.06
N GLY A 154 5.35 2.97 6.21
CA GLY A 154 4.33 3.05 5.18
C GLY A 154 3.31 1.92 5.26
N VAL A 155 2.49 1.78 4.21
CA VAL A 155 1.56 0.65 4.05
C VAL A 155 2.12 -0.24 2.95
N CYS A 156 3.00 -1.16 3.33
CA CYS A 156 3.89 -1.87 2.41
C CYS A 156 4.02 -3.36 2.76
N ILE A 157 4.20 -4.17 1.72
CA ILE A 157 4.68 -5.54 1.86
C ILE A 157 6.16 -5.55 1.51
N TRP A 158 6.98 -5.99 2.43
CA TRP A 158 8.42 -6.11 2.31
C TRP A 158 8.79 -7.57 2.13
N ARG A 159 9.64 -7.87 1.15
CA ARG A 159 10.10 -9.23 0.88
C ARG A 159 11.59 -9.26 0.63
N GLU A 160 12.23 -10.29 1.16
CA GLU A 160 13.56 -10.67 0.77
C GLU A 160 13.51 -11.22 -0.66
N ASP A 161 14.39 -10.73 -1.53
CA ASP A 161 14.53 -11.26 -2.88
C ASP A 161 15.20 -12.63 -2.82
N ASP A 162 14.57 -13.63 -3.42
CA ASP A 162 15.17 -14.95 -3.58
C ASP A 162 16.50 -14.82 -4.37
N SER A 163 17.59 -15.23 -3.76
CA SER A 163 18.96 -15.19 -4.32
C SER A 163 19.21 -16.33 -5.29
#